data_bf974acd61d39ec6bef62cda14d4f18a
#
_entry.id   bf974acd61d39ec6bef62cda14d4f18a
#
_cell.length_a   1.000
_cell.length_b   1.000
_cell.length_c   1.000
_cell.angle_alpha   90.00
_cell.angle_beta   90.00
_cell.angle_gamma   90.00
#
_symmetry.space_group_name_H-M   'P 1'
#
loop_
_entity.id
_entity.type
_entity.pdbx_description
1 polymer ?
#
loop_
_entity_poly.entity_id
_entity_poly.type
_entity_poly.pdbx_seq_one_letter_code
_entity_poly.pdbx_strand_id
1 'polypeptide(L)'
;MQKILHVSDNPEHFSSIGSALAQIPANNTTPVIIEIAPGIYHEKLTINKPYITLRGMGESSAHTVISYDDYALDLMEDGSKRGTFRTYTLFIDTHDVTLQHLTIENASGDSATHGQAIALYADGDRLMIDSCRLLGHQDTLFTGPLPEKERQPGGFIGPKQFAPRINGRQYYKNCYICGDIDFIFGSATAYFEHCTLESLLRTKASAQSDLVSTTSTLHDSGSDTSALCHSNSDMVQKNYTLPPIQGYVTAASTPEGQEYGYIFSDCRFISKDCPAGSVYLGRPWRDYAKTILISCELGAHIHPAGFHDWNRENTHDTV
;
A
#
# COMPACT_ATOMS: atom_id res chain seq x y z
N MET A 1 -24.14 -9.24 25.91
CA MET A 1 -24.57 -9.69 24.57
C MET A 1 -23.80 -8.90 23.54
N GLN A 2 -23.28 -9.54 22.54
CA GLN A 2 -22.63 -8.86 21.41
C GLN A 2 -23.69 -8.13 20.58
N LYS A 3 -23.50 -6.85 20.29
CA LYS A 3 -24.44 -6.07 19.47
C LYS A 3 -24.13 -6.33 17.99
N ILE A 4 -25.18 -6.66 17.22
CA ILE A 4 -25.08 -6.81 15.76
C ILE A 4 -25.97 -5.74 15.11
N LEU A 5 -25.42 -5.05 14.12
CA LEU A 5 -26.12 -4.10 13.26
C LEU A 5 -26.07 -4.65 11.84
N HIS A 6 -27.15 -4.48 11.09
CA HIS A 6 -27.23 -4.98 9.71
C HIS A 6 -27.33 -3.83 8.71
N VAL A 7 -26.58 -3.92 7.63
CA VAL A 7 -26.62 -3.00 6.50
C VAL A 7 -27.09 -3.76 5.27
N SER A 8 -28.22 -3.39 4.70
CA SER A 8 -28.81 -4.01 3.50
C SER A 8 -29.99 -3.18 2.97
N ASP A 9 -30.59 -3.64 1.88
CA ASP A 9 -31.81 -3.06 1.30
C ASP A 9 -33.09 -3.35 2.11
N ASN A 10 -33.02 -4.16 3.17
CA ASN A 10 -34.15 -4.39 4.06
C ASN A 10 -34.48 -3.09 4.82
N PRO A 11 -35.75 -2.61 4.79
CA PRO A 11 -36.16 -1.35 5.45
C PRO A 11 -35.97 -1.36 6.99
N GLU A 12 -35.81 -2.52 7.61
CA GLU A 12 -35.51 -2.65 9.05
C GLU A 12 -34.01 -2.55 9.35
N HIS A 13 -33.15 -2.56 8.34
CA HIS A 13 -31.71 -2.46 8.45
C HIS A 13 -31.23 -1.04 8.13
N PHE A 14 -29.96 -0.77 8.37
CA PHE A 14 -29.33 0.46 7.95
C PHE A 14 -29.11 0.45 6.42
N SER A 15 -29.40 1.56 5.76
CA SER A 15 -29.21 1.71 4.31
C SER A 15 -27.75 2.01 3.91
N SER A 16 -26.88 2.36 4.88
CA SER A 16 -25.48 2.64 4.65
C SER A 16 -24.60 2.22 5.83
N ILE A 17 -23.33 1.95 5.56
CA ILE A 17 -22.34 1.59 6.58
C ILE A 17 -22.10 2.78 7.52
N GLY A 18 -22.02 3.98 6.96
CA GLY A 18 -21.87 5.22 7.73
C GLY A 18 -23.01 5.43 8.72
N SER A 19 -24.27 5.15 8.33
CA SER A 19 -25.42 5.25 9.24
C SER A 19 -25.38 4.24 10.38
N ALA A 20 -24.91 3.01 10.14
CA ALA A 20 -24.69 2.00 11.17
C ALA A 20 -23.57 2.39 12.14
N LEU A 21 -22.44 2.88 11.62
CA LEU A 21 -21.33 3.40 12.42
C LEU A 21 -21.76 4.58 13.31
N ALA A 22 -22.63 5.45 12.83
CA ALA A 22 -23.14 6.59 13.60
C ALA A 22 -23.92 6.18 14.85
N GLN A 23 -24.57 5.00 14.86
CA GLN A 23 -25.31 4.47 16.00
C GLN A 23 -24.45 3.95 17.16
N ILE A 24 -23.14 3.84 16.94
CA ILE A 24 -22.21 3.39 17.97
C ILE A 24 -21.74 4.60 18.77
N PRO A 25 -21.80 4.56 20.11
CA PRO A 25 -21.34 5.66 20.95
C PRO A 25 -19.85 5.97 20.76
N ALA A 26 -19.47 7.24 20.90
CA ALA A 26 -18.05 7.64 20.78
C ALA A 26 -17.17 6.96 21.85
N ASN A 27 -17.71 6.70 23.05
CA ASN A 27 -17.03 6.01 24.14
C ASN A 27 -17.37 4.51 24.18
N ASN A 28 -17.55 3.88 23.03
CA ASN A 28 -17.85 2.45 22.94
C ASN A 28 -16.80 1.61 23.66
N THR A 29 -17.24 0.68 24.49
CA THR A 29 -16.37 -0.25 25.25
C THR A 29 -16.75 -1.71 25.02
N THR A 30 -17.72 -1.98 24.17
CA THR A 30 -18.24 -3.32 23.92
C THR A 30 -18.15 -3.69 22.45
N PRO A 31 -17.89 -4.96 22.13
CA PRO A 31 -17.82 -5.42 20.75
C PRO A 31 -19.14 -5.19 19.99
N VAL A 32 -19.03 -4.56 18.82
CA VAL A 32 -20.14 -4.37 17.87
C VAL A 32 -19.75 -4.95 16.53
N ILE A 33 -20.61 -5.78 15.95
CA ILE A 33 -20.46 -6.29 14.59
C ILE A 33 -21.42 -5.52 13.68
N ILE A 34 -20.92 -5.03 12.55
CA ILE A 34 -21.74 -4.51 11.45
C ILE A 34 -21.65 -5.55 10.33
N GLU A 35 -22.76 -6.27 10.11
CA GLU A 35 -22.92 -7.22 9.03
C GLU A 35 -23.45 -6.51 7.79
N ILE A 36 -22.69 -6.60 6.70
CA ILE A 36 -22.92 -5.84 5.48
C ILE A 36 -23.30 -6.80 4.37
N ALA A 37 -24.52 -6.66 3.85
CA ALA A 37 -25.00 -7.48 2.74
C ALA A 37 -24.13 -7.31 1.49
N PRO A 38 -24.17 -8.27 0.54
CA PRO A 38 -23.55 -8.10 -0.75
C PRO A 38 -24.03 -6.83 -1.45
N GLY A 39 -23.09 -6.09 -2.05
CA GLY A 39 -23.37 -4.83 -2.76
C GLY A 39 -22.13 -3.97 -2.87
N ILE A 40 -22.24 -2.88 -3.63
CA ILE A 40 -21.23 -1.85 -3.77
C ILE A 40 -21.69 -0.62 -3.00
N TYR A 41 -20.93 -0.26 -1.97
CA TYR A 41 -21.19 0.87 -1.09
C TYR A 41 -20.22 1.99 -1.46
N HIS A 42 -20.72 3.01 -2.16
CA HIS A 42 -19.92 4.18 -2.52
C HIS A 42 -19.88 5.15 -1.34
N GLU A 43 -19.02 4.84 -0.38
CA GLU A 43 -18.91 5.59 0.87
C GLU A 43 -17.43 5.84 1.24
N LYS A 44 -17.14 7.08 1.65
CA LYS A 44 -15.88 7.44 2.30
C LYS A 44 -16.09 7.39 3.81
N LEU A 45 -15.43 6.45 4.48
CA LEU A 45 -15.74 6.09 5.85
C LEU A 45 -14.60 6.37 6.83
N THR A 46 -14.96 6.68 8.07
CA THR A 46 -14.02 6.77 9.20
C THR A 46 -14.52 5.93 10.37
N ILE A 47 -13.68 5.03 10.86
CA ILE A 47 -13.89 4.27 12.11
C ILE A 47 -13.00 4.91 13.19
N ASN A 48 -13.62 5.68 14.09
CA ASN A 48 -12.96 6.34 15.21
C ASN A 48 -13.48 5.87 16.57
N LYS A 49 -14.14 4.70 16.59
CA LYS A 49 -14.72 4.06 17.78
C LYS A 49 -14.14 2.65 17.88
N PRO A 50 -13.68 2.22 19.06
CA PRO A 50 -13.04 0.92 19.23
C PRO A 50 -14.05 -0.24 19.28
N TYR A 51 -13.52 -1.46 19.21
CA TYR A 51 -14.25 -2.72 19.31
C TYR A 51 -15.30 -2.92 18.22
N ILE A 52 -14.96 -2.52 16.97
CA ILE A 52 -15.86 -2.65 15.82
C ILE A 52 -15.36 -3.75 14.89
N THR A 53 -16.28 -4.58 14.44
CA THR A 53 -16.06 -5.51 13.33
C THR A 53 -16.94 -5.12 12.16
N LEU A 54 -16.37 -4.83 11.00
CA LEU A 54 -17.08 -4.80 9.72
C LEU A 54 -16.97 -6.17 9.07
N ARG A 55 -18.10 -6.80 8.76
CA ARG A 55 -18.14 -8.13 8.15
C ARG A 55 -19.00 -8.14 6.89
N GLY A 56 -18.38 -8.49 5.75
CA GLY A 56 -19.12 -8.78 4.53
C GLY A 56 -19.83 -10.12 4.61
N MET A 57 -21.08 -10.16 4.15
CA MET A 57 -21.95 -11.33 4.23
C MET A 57 -22.12 -12.06 2.88
N GLY A 58 -21.33 -11.72 1.88
CA GLY A 58 -21.33 -12.40 0.59
C GLY A 58 -20.66 -13.78 0.63
N GLU A 59 -20.76 -14.56 -0.43
CA GLU A 59 -20.07 -15.86 -0.57
C GLU A 59 -18.55 -15.71 -0.70
N SER A 60 -18.10 -14.55 -1.15
CA SER A 60 -16.68 -14.16 -1.15
C SER A 60 -16.52 -12.69 -0.80
N SER A 61 -15.31 -12.30 -0.43
CA SER A 61 -14.98 -10.89 -0.12
C SER A 61 -15.20 -9.94 -1.31
N ALA A 62 -15.32 -10.46 -2.54
CA ALA A 62 -15.62 -9.67 -3.72
C ALA A 62 -17.09 -9.20 -3.83
N HIS A 63 -17.98 -9.78 -3.04
CA HIS A 63 -19.41 -9.46 -3.12
C HIS A 63 -19.84 -8.29 -2.23
N THR A 64 -19.02 -7.90 -1.24
CA THR A 64 -19.27 -6.74 -0.39
C THR A 64 -18.14 -5.75 -0.58
N VAL A 65 -18.39 -4.66 -1.29
CA VAL A 65 -17.38 -3.71 -1.71
C VAL A 65 -17.65 -2.33 -1.13
N ILE A 66 -16.69 -1.78 -0.41
CA ILE A 66 -16.66 -0.37 -0.01
C ILE A 66 -15.73 0.33 -0.98
N SER A 67 -16.23 1.26 -1.78
CA SER A 67 -15.50 1.92 -2.87
C SER A 67 -15.63 3.42 -2.78
N TYR A 68 -14.53 4.13 -3.05
CA TYR A 68 -14.48 5.57 -3.24
C TYR A 68 -13.37 5.93 -4.23
N ASP A 69 -13.30 7.18 -4.72
CA ASP A 69 -12.49 7.53 -5.89
C ASP A 69 -11.66 8.83 -5.74
N ASP A 70 -11.41 9.29 -4.51
CA ASP A 70 -10.52 10.41 -4.25
C ASP A 70 -9.05 10.07 -4.60
N TYR A 71 -8.31 11.03 -5.19
CA TYR A 71 -6.90 10.87 -5.54
C TYR A 71 -6.06 12.13 -5.25
N ALA A 72 -4.75 11.97 -5.14
CA ALA A 72 -3.86 13.02 -4.61
C ALA A 72 -3.75 14.25 -5.50
N LEU A 73 -3.85 14.08 -6.82
CA LEU A 73 -3.73 15.18 -7.79
C LEU A 73 -5.04 15.95 -8.00
N ASP A 74 -6.16 15.46 -7.45
CA ASP A 74 -7.46 16.14 -7.50
C ASP A 74 -7.38 17.52 -6.85
N LEU A 75 -8.13 18.48 -7.41
CA LEU A 75 -8.17 19.85 -6.92
C LEU A 75 -9.31 20.03 -5.92
N MET A 76 -8.97 20.57 -4.78
CA MET A 76 -9.94 21.02 -3.78
C MET A 76 -10.58 22.34 -4.22
N GLU A 77 -11.68 22.74 -3.56
CA GLU A 77 -12.39 23.98 -3.86
C GLU A 77 -11.51 25.25 -3.78
N ASP A 78 -10.48 25.22 -2.94
CA ASP A 78 -9.49 26.28 -2.78
C ASP A 78 -8.38 26.27 -3.85
N GLY A 79 -8.45 25.36 -4.81
CA GLY A 79 -7.46 25.17 -5.87
C GLY A 79 -6.20 24.42 -5.44
N SER A 80 -6.06 24.02 -4.17
CA SER A 80 -4.96 23.17 -3.72
C SER A 80 -5.18 21.72 -4.14
N LYS A 81 -4.09 20.95 -4.27
CA LYS A 81 -4.19 19.51 -4.46
C LYS A 81 -4.70 18.82 -3.20
N ARG A 82 -5.52 17.77 -3.36
CA ARG A 82 -6.02 16.94 -2.26
C ARG A 82 -4.86 16.37 -1.42
N GLY A 83 -3.80 15.88 -2.06
CA GLY A 83 -2.67 15.21 -1.39
C GLY A 83 -3.03 13.82 -0.88
N THR A 84 -2.01 12.99 -0.62
CA THR A 84 -2.14 11.56 -0.34
C THR A 84 -3.10 11.23 0.80
N PHE A 85 -2.92 11.86 1.96
CA PHE A 85 -3.59 11.43 3.19
C PHE A 85 -5.05 11.89 3.34
N ARG A 86 -5.61 12.48 2.30
CA ARG A 86 -7.04 12.82 2.20
C ARG A 86 -7.79 11.98 1.16
N THR A 87 -7.14 10.96 0.59
CA THR A 87 -7.71 10.15 -0.51
C THR A 87 -8.37 8.85 -0.07
N TYR A 88 -8.28 8.46 1.18
CA TYR A 88 -8.72 7.17 1.68
C TYR A 88 -10.20 6.87 1.40
N THR A 89 -10.49 5.61 1.11
CA THR A 89 -11.86 5.09 1.10
C THR A 89 -12.30 4.77 2.52
N LEU A 90 -11.50 4.02 3.28
CA LEU A 90 -11.75 3.73 4.69
C LEU A 90 -10.56 4.18 5.54
N PHE A 91 -10.84 4.99 6.56
CA PHE A 91 -9.88 5.41 7.58
C PHE A 91 -10.21 4.78 8.93
N ILE A 92 -9.25 4.11 9.55
CA ILE A 92 -9.33 3.60 10.92
C ILE A 92 -8.45 4.46 11.81
N ASP A 93 -9.07 5.18 12.76
CA ASP A 93 -8.43 6.07 13.74
C ASP A 93 -8.74 5.63 15.17
N THR A 94 -8.50 4.36 15.47
CA THR A 94 -8.78 3.79 16.78
C THR A 94 -8.13 2.41 16.93
N HIS A 95 -8.42 1.71 18.02
CA HIS A 95 -7.89 0.38 18.33
C HIS A 95 -8.98 -0.70 18.31
N ASP A 96 -8.57 -1.98 18.29
CA ASP A 96 -9.47 -3.15 18.37
C ASP A 96 -10.53 -3.13 17.26
N VAL A 97 -10.11 -2.93 16.01
CA VAL A 97 -10.99 -2.99 14.84
C VAL A 97 -10.67 -4.23 14.02
N THR A 98 -11.71 -4.92 13.59
CA THR A 98 -11.62 -6.06 12.67
C THR A 98 -12.35 -5.75 11.37
N LEU A 99 -11.70 -5.96 10.24
CA LEU A 99 -12.31 -6.01 8.92
C LEU A 99 -12.32 -7.46 8.46
N GLN A 100 -13.46 -7.96 8.00
CA GLN A 100 -13.61 -9.36 7.71
C GLN A 100 -14.43 -9.58 6.45
N HIS A 101 -13.85 -10.36 5.51
CA HIS A 101 -14.56 -10.89 4.35
C HIS A 101 -15.24 -9.84 3.45
N LEU A 102 -14.54 -8.73 3.17
CA LEU A 102 -15.02 -7.64 2.33
C LEU A 102 -13.90 -7.04 1.47
N THR A 103 -14.28 -6.23 0.50
CA THR A 103 -13.34 -5.46 -0.35
C THR A 103 -13.37 -3.99 0.06
N ILE A 104 -12.18 -3.38 0.16
CA ILE A 104 -12.00 -1.94 0.23
C ILE A 104 -11.24 -1.52 -1.02
N GLU A 105 -11.81 -0.61 -1.78
CA GLU A 105 -11.28 -0.18 -3.07
C GLU A 105 -11.15 1.32 -3.13
N ASN A 106 -10.00 1.82 -3.61
CA ASN A 106 -9.94 3.14 -4.17
C ASN A 106 -10.04 3.02 -5.70
N ALA A 107 -11.16 3.47 -6.24
CA ALA A 107 -11.55 3.32 -7.65
C ALA A 107 -11.12 4.49 -8.53
N SER A 108 -10.21 5.37 -8.07
CA SER A 108 -9.77 6.54 -8.84
C SER A 108 -9.04 6.18 -10.14
N GLY A 109 -8.50 4.97 -10.24
CA GLY A 109 -7.84 4.46 -11.45
C GLY A 109 -6.33 4.67 -11.45
N ASP A 110 -5.74 4.76 -12.65
CA ASP A 110 -4.31 4.70 -12.91
C ASP A 110 -3.49 5.76 -12.18
N SER A 111 -2.47 5.32 -11.44
CA SER A 111 -1.55 6.17 -10.68
C SER A 111 -0.76 7.16 -11.54
N ALA A 112 -0.57 6.86 -12.83
CA ALA A 112 0.14 7.75 -13.75
C ALA A 112 -0.58 9.10 -13.97
N THR A 113 -1.90 9.08 -13.87
CA THR A 113 -2.76 10.26 -14.07
C THR A 113 -3.31 10.83 -12.76
N HIS A 114 -3.50 9.99 -11.74
CA HIS A 114 -4.17 10.36 -10.49
C HIS A 114 -3.17 10.48 -9.30
N GLY A 115 -2.00 9.86 -9.39
CA GLY A 115 -1.03 9.81 -8.29
C GLY A 115 -1.48 8.85 -7.19
N GLN A 116 -1.18 9.21 -5.93
CA GLN A 116 -1.49 8.41 -4.76
C GLN A 116 -3.00 8.37 -4.48
N ALA A 117 -3.50 7.19 -4.08
CA ALA A 117 -4.91 6.97 -3.81
C ALA A 117 -5.11 5.81 -2.82
N ILE A 118 -5.34 6.14 -1.54
CA ILE A 118 -5.41 5.16 -0.45
C ILE A 118 -6.77 4.47 -0.46
N ALA A 119 -6.78 3.13 -0.51
CA ALA A 119 -7.98 2.35 -0.22
C ALA A 119 -8.19 2.25 1.31
N LEU A 120 -7.20 1.73 2.05
CA LEU A 120 -7.26 1.61 3.50
C LEU A 120 -6.18 2.46 4.18
N TYR A 121 -6.60 3.43 4.99
CA TYR A 121 -5.76 4.17 5.92
C TYR A 121 -5.91 3.57 7.31
N ALA A 122 -4.98 2.71 7.71
CA ALA A 122 -5.00 2.00 8.98
C ALA A 122 -4.05 2.68 9.99
N ASP A 123 -4.57 3.53 10.88
CA ASP A 123 -3.79 4.21 11.92
C ASP A 123 -4.38 3.91 13.31
N GLY A 124 -4.04 2.73 13.81
CA GLY A 124 -4.51 2.26 15.10
C GLY A 124 -3.77 1.02 15.59
N ASP A 125 -4.05 0.61 16.83
CA ASP A 125 -3.45 -0.57 17.46
C ASP A 125 -4.41 -1.75 17.52
N ARG A 126 -3.89 -2.97 17.42
CA ARG A 126 -4.66 -4.22 17.41
C ARG A 126 -5.73 -4.24 16.32
N LEU A 127 -5.30 -3.89 15.11
CA LEU A 127 -6.15 -4.01 13.93
C LEU A 127 -5.99 -5.40 13.33
N MET A 128 -7.11 -6.01 12.97
CA MET A 128 -7.16 -7.31 12.29
C MET A 128 -7.91 -7.18 10.98
N ILE A 129 -7.25 -7.53 9.87
CA ILE A 129 -7.82 -7.54 8.54
C ILE A 129 -7.74 -8.98 8.03
N ASP A 130 -8.88 -9.66 7.98
CA ASP A 130 -8.96 -11.09 7.66
C ASP A 130 -9.80 -11.34 6.41
N SER A 131 -9.25 -12.09 5.47
CA SER A 131 -9.92 -12.52 4.25
C SER A 131 -10.50 -11.35 3.43
N CYS A 132 -9.83 -10.19 3.47
CA CYS A 132 -10.23 -8.97 2.77
C CYS A 132 -9.46 -8.78 1.46
N ARG A 133 -10.03 -7.94 0.60
CA ARG A 133 -9.36 -7.45 -0.59
C ARG A 133 -9.12 -5.95 -0.46
N LEU A 134 -7.89 -5.50 -0.67
CA LEU A 134 -7.50 -4.09 -0.71
C LEU A 134 -7.07 -3.77 -2.13
N LEU A 135 -7.87 -2.95 -2.82
CA LEU A 135 -7.70 -2.68 -4.24
C LEU A 135 -7.37 -1.21 -4.47
N GLY A 136 -6.33 -0.96 -5.23
CA GLY A 136 -5.89 0.37 -5.63
C GLY A 136 -4.70 0.29 -6.57
N HIS A 137 -4.01 1.41 -6.70
CA HIS A 137 -2.81 1.56 -7.52
C HIS A 137 -1.64 2.03 -6.65
N GLN A 138 -1.22 3.29 -6.75
CA GLN A 138 -0.17 3.83 -5.88
C GLN A 138 -0.73 4.11 -4.47
N ASP A 139 -0.02 3.65 -3.44
CA ASP A 139 -0.34 3.91 -2.04
C ASP A 139 -1.65 3.24 -1.54
N THR A 140 -1.98 2.03 -2.01
CA THR A 140 -3.25 1.34 -1.69
C THR A 140 -3.50 1.17 -0.19
N LEU A 141 -2.49 0.74 0.58
CA LEU A 141 -2.58 0.50 2.02
C LEU A 141 -1.58 1.36 2.78
N PHE A 142 -2.08 2.32 3.54
CA PHE A 142 -1.28 3.04 4.52
C PHE A 142 -1.40 2.43 5.92
N THR A 143 -0.25 2.09 6.53
CA THR A 143 -0.14 1.52 7.88
C THR A 143 0.46 2.56 8.82
N GLY A 144 -0.38 3.38 9.45
CA GLY A 144 0.05 4.44 10.35
C GLY A 144 0.91 3.98 11.54
N PRO A 145 1.56 4.91 12.22
CA PRO A 145 1.40 6.35 12.08
C PRO A 145 2.20 6.93 10.90
N LEU A 146 1.94 8.22 10.61
CA LEU A 146 2.82 9.01 9.76
C LEU A 146 4.22 9.09 10.37
N PRO A 147 5.29 9.18 9.56
CA PRO A 147 6.63 9.48 10.08
C PRO A 147 6.66 10.79 10.87
N GLU A 148 7.66 10.96 11.73
CA GLU A 148 7.75 12.16 12.57
C GLU A 148 7.88 13.46 11.79
N LYS A 149 8.62 13.44 10.68
CA LYS A 149 8.87 14.61 9.84
C LYS A 149 8.43 14.36 8.41
N GLU A 150 7.74 15.32 7.82
CA GLU A 150 7.49 15.36 6.38
C GLU A 150 8.78 15.64 5.61
N ARG A 151 8.88 15.12 4.39
CA ARG A 151 10.02 15.41 3.50
C ARG A 151 9.86 16.71 2.73
N GLN A 152 8.63 17.05 2.43
CA GLN A 152 8.26 18.27 1.72
C GLN A 152 7.17 18.98 2.53
N PRO A 153 7.18 20.30 2.62
CA PRO A 153 6.14 21.08 3.30
C PRO A 153 4.74 20.72 2.77
N GLY A 154 3.83 20.38 3.69
CA GLY A 154 2.46 19.97 3.34
C GLY A 154 2.33 18.53 2.86
N GLY A 155 3.39 17.73 2.91
CA GLY A 155 3.36 16.31 2.49
C GLY A 155 2.45 15.42 3.33
N PHE A 156 2.08 15.85 4.55
CA PHE A 156 1.24 15.10 5.48
C PHE A 156 -0.15 15.73 5.69
N ILE A 157 -0.56 16.68 4.85
CA ILE A 157 -1.90 17.27 4.98
C ILE A 157 -2.96 16.18 4.95
N GLY A 158 -3.69 16.05 6.06
CA GLY A 158 -4.70 15.01 6.24
C GLY A 158 -5.14 14.86 7.70
N PRO A 159 -5.96 13.87 8.03
CA PRO A 159 -6.59 13.75 9.35
C PRO A 159 -5.60 13.55 10.50
N LYS A 160 -4.41 13.02 10.22
CA LYS A 160 -3.38 12.71 11.24
C LYS A 160 -2.15 13.62 11.16
N GLN A 161 -2.20 14.74 10.43
CA GLN A 161 -1.07 15.65 10.23
C GLN A 161 -0.40 16.07 11.56
N PHE A 162 -1.21 16.41 12.54
CA PHE A 162 -0.75 16.89 13.87
C PHE A 162 -0.95 15.87 14.99
N ALA A 163 -1.36 14.66 14.67
CA ALA A 163 -1.58 13.62 15.67
C ALA A 163 -0.26 13.09 16.23
N PRO A 164 -0.23 12.60 17.49
CA PRO A 164 0.90 11.87 18.02
C PRO A 164 1.28 10.67 17.16
N ARG A 165 2.58 10.41 17.02
CA ARG A 165 3.12 9.28 16.25
C ARG A 165 3.17 8.04 17.14
N ILE A 166 2.01 7.44 17.40
CA ILE A 166 1.88 6.25 18.24
C ILE A 166 1.84 5.02 17.33
N ASN A 167 2.87 4.19 17.42
CA ASN A 167 2.91 2.98 16.63
C ASN A 167 1.82 1.98 17.04
N GLY A 168 1.20 1.36 16.03
CA GLY A 168 0.18 0.33 16.20
C GLY A 168 0.65 -1.04 15.69
N ARG A 169 -0.02 -2.06 16.19
CA ARG A 169 0.13 -3.45 15.74
C ARG A 169 -1.02 -3.80 14.82
N GLN A 170 -0.70 -4.34 13.66
CA GLN A 170 -1.66 -4.65 12.63
C GLN A 170 -1.44 -6.08 12.11
N TYR A 171 -2.49 -6.84 11.92
CA TYR A 171 -2.46 -8.20 11.42
C TYR A 171 -3.34 -8.35 10.19
N TYR A 172 -2.73 -8.76 9.10
CA TYR A 172 -3.36 -9.02 7.82
C TYR A 172 -3.30 -10.52 7.52
N LYS A 173 -4.42 -11.19 7.43
CA LYS A 173 -4.49 -12.63 7.21
C LYS A 173 -5.34 -12.97 5.99
N ASN A 174 -4.86 -13.88 5.14
CA ASN A 174 -5.58 -14.36 3.96
C ASN A 174 -6.05 -13.22 3.04
N CYS A 175 -5.36 -12.09 3.04
CA CYS A 175 -5.75 -10.91 2.28
C CYS A 175 -5.20 -10.96 0.85
N TYR A 176 -5.96 -10.35 -0.06
CA TYR A 176 -5.47 -9.99 -1.37
C TYR A 176 -5.26 -8.48 -1.41
N ILE A 177 -4.03 -8.04 -1.74
CA ILE A 177 -3.66 -6.62 -1.78
C ILE A 177 -3.00 -6.35 -3.13
N CYS A 178 -3.47 -5.36 -3.87
CA CYS A 178 -2.86 -5.02 -5.15
C CYS A 178 -2.54 -3.53 -5.29
N GLY A 179 -1.58 -3.25 -6.16
CA GLY A 179 -1.17 -1.91 -6.52
C GLY A 179 0.07 -1.89 -7.40
N ASP A 180 0.57 -0.71 -7.72
CA ASP A 180 1.74 -0.54 -8.58
C ASP A 180 2.95 0.04 -7.84
N ILE A 181 2.83 1.23 -7.21
CA ILE A 181 3.95 1.88 -6.51
C ILE A 181 3.63 2.01 -5.03
N ASP A 182 4.58 1.55 -4.17
CA ASP A 182 4.52 1.75 -2.73
C ASP A 182 3.15 1.35 -2.14
N PHE A 183 2.53 0.30 -2.73
CA PHE A 183 1.12 0.00 -2.44
C PHE A 183 0.88 -0.56 -1.02
N ILE A 184 1.95 -0.82 -0.25
CA ILE A 184 1.92 -1.00 1.20
C ILE A 184 2.97 -0.06 1.79
N PHE A 185 2.55 0.99 2.51
CA PHE A 185 3.50 1.96 3.06
C PHE A 185 3.12 2.43 4.46
N GLY A 186 4.09 2.91 5.24
CA GLY A 186 3.86 3.41 6.59
C GLY A 186 4.79 2.82 7.65
N SER A 187 4.43 3.03 8.94
CA SER A 187 5.33 2.86 10.08
C SER A 187 4.92 1.75 11.05
N ALA A 188 3.74 1.14 10.91
CA ALA A 188 3.23 0.15 11.85
C ALA A 188 4.14 -1.07 12.00
N THR A 189 4.04 -1.75 13.14
CA THR A 189 4.39 -3.16 13.25
C THR A 189 3.27 -3.96 12.61
N ALA A 190 3.46 -4.42 11.37
CA ALA A 190 2.44 -5.09 10.61
C ALA A 190 2.88 -6.50 10.18
N TYR A 191 2.05 -7.49 10.52
CA TYR A 191 2.26 -8.89 10.19
C TYR A 191 1.27 -9.33 9.13
N PHE A 192 1.79 -9.82 8.00
CA PHE A 192 1.03 -10.34 6.88
C PHE A 192 1.20 -11.85 6.80
N GLU A 193 0.12 -12.61 6.90
CA GLU A 193 0.13 -14.07 6.87
C GLU A 193 -0.77 -14.59 5.75
N HIS A 194 -0.23 -15.50 4.93
CA HIS A 194 -0.94 -16.12 3.82
C HIS A 194 -1.61 -15.12 2.85
N CYS A 195 -1.01 -13.93 2.71
CA CYS A 195 -1.53 -12.90 1.82
C CYS A 195 -1.02 -13.07 0.39
N THR A 196 -1.84 -12.63 -0.56
CA THR A 196 -1.45 -12.51 -1.97
C THR A 196 -1.26 -11.03 -2.30
N LEU A 197 -0.04 -10.65 -2.71
CA LEU A 197 0.37 -9.31 -3.09
C LEU A 197 0.50 -9.27 -4.62
N GLU A 198 -0.40 -8.57 -5.32
CA GLU A 198 -0.35 -8.49 -6.79
C GLU A 198 0.17 -7.13 -7.25
N SER A 199 1.31 -7.15 -7.95
CA SER A 199 1.85 -5.95 -8.60
C SER A 199 1.16 -5.72 -9.93
N LEU A 200 0.59 -4.52 -10.09
CA LEU A 200 -0.09 -4.10 -11.30
C LEU A 200 0.89 -3.42 -12.26
N LEU A 201 0.67 -3.61 -13.57
CA LEU A 201 1.46 -2.93 -14.60
C LEU A 201 1.04 -1.46 -14.66
N ARG A 202 2.01 -0.54 -14.56
CA ARG A 202 1.79 0.89 -14.83
C ARG A 202 1.62 1.13 -16.32
N THR A 203 0.73 2.02 -16.70
CA THR A 203 0.55 2.38 -18.10
C THR A 203 1.70 3.23 -18.64
N LYS A 204 1.93 3.21 -19.96
CA LYS A 204 3.09 3.87 -20.60
C LYS A 204 3.14 5.39 -20.44
N ALA A 205 2.06 6.05 -20.05
CA ALA A 205 2.03 7.49 -19.84
C ALA A 205 2.93 7.97 -18.69
N SER A 206 3.28 7.09 -17.75
CA SER A 206 4.12 7.40 -16.59
C SER A 206 5.62 7.19 -16.82
N ALA A 207 6.03 6.51 -17.89
CA ALA A 207 7.45 6.26 -18.17
C ALA A 207 8.24 7.49 -18.68
N GLN A 208 7.56 8.61 -18.96
CA GLN A 208 8.19 9.81 -19.53
C GLN A 208 8.63 10.86 -18.50
N SER A 209 8.22 10.77 -17.24
CA SER A 209 8.56 11.77 -16.22
C SER A 209 9.86 11.51 -15.46
N ASP A 210 10.38 10.28 -15.49
CA ASP A 210 11.61 9.93 -14.76
C ASP A 210 12.90 10.09 -15.59
N LEU A 211 12.80 10.62 -16.83
CA LEU A 211 13.92 10.76 -17.78
C LEU A 211 14.56 12.16 -17.85
N VAL A 212 14.25 13.04 -16.90
CA VAL A 212 14.90 14.37 -16.86
C VAL A 212 15.78 14.47 -15.63
N SER A 213 17.00 13.94 -15.71
CA SER A 213 18.20 14.51 -15.09
C SER A 213 19.38 13.53 -15.16
N THR A 214 20.04 13.41 -16.30
CA THR A 214 21.50 13.15 -16.36
C THR A 214 21.98 13.36 -17.81
N THR A 215 22.20 14.60 -18.18
CA THR A 215 23.17 14.95 -19.25
C THR A 215 24.38 15.53 -18.56
N SER A 216 25.33 14.69 -18.21
CA SER A 216 26.73 15.12 -18.02
C SER A 216 27.53 14.77 -19.27
N THR A 217 27.96 15.80 -19.93
CA THR A 217 28.87 15.84 -21.06
C THR A 217 30.14 15.02 -20.80
N LEU A 218 30.40 14.04 -21.67
CA LEU A 218 31.72 13.44 -21.80
C LEU A 218 32.41 14.07 -23.00
N HIS A 219 33.52 14.74 -22.73
CA HIS A 219 34.51 15.15 -23.72
C HIS A 219 35.31 13.93 -24.20
N ASP A 220 35.42 13.86 -25.51
CA ASP A 220 36.24 12.96 -26.31
C ASP A 220 37.71 13.32 -26.21
N SER A 221 38.62 12.34 -26.08
CA SER A 221 39.98 12.41 -26.61
C SER A 221 40.65 11.03 -26.67
N GLY A 222 40.72 10.43 -27.80
CA GLY A 222 41.91 10.08 -28.60
C GLY A 222 42.74 8.83 -28.23
N SER A 223 42.76 7.92 -29.19
CA SER A 223 43.91 7.20 -29.80
C SER A 223 44.49 5.92 -29.16
N ASP A 224 44.38 4.89 -29.94
CA ASP A 224 45.36 3.99 -30.59
C ASP A 224 45.89 2.71 -29.90
N THR A 225 45.75 1.68 -30.73
CA THR A 225 46.57 0.52 -31.10
C THR A 225 46.71 -0.73 -30.24
N SER A 226 46.16 -1.79 -30.85
CA SER A 226 46.72 -3.14 -31.12
C SER A 226 47.18 -4.07 -30.00
N ALA A 227 46.61 -5.25 -29.96
CA ALA A 227 47.24 -6.54 -30.22
C ALA A 227 46.28 -7.73 -30.04
N LEU A 228 46.30 -8.60 -31.02
CA LEU A 228 45.62 -9.88 -31.11
C LEU A 228 46.07 -10.86 -30.02
N CYS A 229 45.12 -11.56 -29.39
CA CYS A 229 45.35 -12.93 -28.94
C CYS A 229 44.01 -13.72 -28.96
N HIS A 230 43.97 -14.76 -29.76
CA HIS A 230 42.87 -15.70 -29.92
C HIS A 230 42.83 -16.64 -28.72
N SER A 231 41.66 -16.76 -28.10
CA SER A 231 41.24 -18.00 -27.48
C SER A 231 39.72 -18.09 -27.51
N ASN A 232 39.21 -19.08 -28.26
CA ASN A 232 37.83 -19.46 -28.32
C ASN A 232 37.32 -19.88 -26.94
N SER A 233 36.30 -19.22 -26.46
CA SER A 233 35.23 -19.86 -25.65
C SER A 233 33.97 -19.06 -25.89
N ASP A 234 33.14 -19.59 -26.79
CA ASP A 234 31.78 -19.10 -27.04
C ASP A 234 30.92 -19.27 -25.78
N MET A 235 31.07 -18.40 -24.82
CA MET A 235 30.05 -18.05 -23.84
C MET A 235 29.40 -16.76 -24.36
N VAL A 236 28.32 -16.91 -25.11
CA VAL A 236 27.41 -15.81 -25.41
C VAL A 236 26.87 -15.31 -24.09
N GLN A 237 27.53 -14.33 -23.47
CA GLN A 237 26.90 -13.49 -22.45
C GLN A 237 25.80 -12.71 -23.18
N LYS A 238 24.57 -13.24 -23.12
CA LYS A 238 23.39 -12.44 -23.38
C LYS A 238 23.41 -11.31 -22.36
N ASN A 239 23.73 -10.11 -22.81
CA ASN A 239 23.54 -8.89 -22.04
C ASN A 239 22.04 -8.78 -21.72
N TYR A 240 21.66 -9.31 -20.56
CA TYR A 240 20.28 -9.25 -20.08
C TYR A 240 20.09 -7.83 -19.53
N THR A 241 19.61 -6.92 -20.37
CA THR A 241 19.16 -5.61 -19.91
C THR A 241 17.82 -5.80 -19.20
N LEU A 242 17.79 -5.51 -17.91
CA LEU A 242 16.54 -5.53 -17.14
C LEU A 242 15.54 -4.52 -17.75
N PRO A 243 14.25 -4.84 -17.73
CA PRO A 243 13.21 -3.93 -18.20
C PRO A 243 13.12 -2.69 -17.29
N PRO A 244 12.49 -1.59 -17.75
CA PRO A 244 12.20 -0.45 -16.89
C PRO A 244 11.41 -0.86 -15.65
N ILE A 245 11.73 -0.27 -14.50
CA ILE A 245 11.04 -0.54 -13.25
C ILE A 245 9.57 -0.09 -13.35
N GLN A 246 8.68 -1.00 -12.99
CA GLN A 246 7.23 -0.79 -13.03
C GLN A 246 6.65 -0.41 -11.67
N GLY A 247 7.27 -0.86 -10.57
CA GLY A 247 6.71 -0.61 -9.26
C GLY A 247 7.56 -1.05 -8.07
N TYR A 248 6.98 -0.82 -6.91
CA TYR A 248 7.54 -1.19 -5.61
C TYR A 248 6.39 -1.71 -4.73
N VAL A 249 6.57 -2.89 -4.10
CA VAL A 249 5.52 -3.44 -3.24
C VAL A 249 5.40 -2.64 -1.96
N THR A 250 6.53 -2.39 -1.28
CA THR A 250 6.52 -1.70 0.03
C THR A 250 7.32 -0.41 0.03
N ALA A 251 6.87 0.54 0.89
CA ALA A 251 7.62 1.72 1.29
C ALA A 251 7.55 1.87 2.81
N ALA A 252 8.29 1.04 3.52
CA ALA A 252 8.30 1.06 4.99
C ALA A 252 8.94 2.34 5.54
N SER A 253 8.42 2.82 6.66
CA SER A 253 8.97 3.95 7.41
C SER A 253 9.09 3.65 8.90
N THR A 254 9.54 2.45 9.21
CA THR A 254 9.77 2.00 10.59
C THR A 254 10.55 3.06 11.36
N PRO A 255 10.08 3.54 12.52
CA PRO A 255 10.81 4.49 13.34
C PRO A 255 12.12 3.92 13.91
N GLU A 256 13.06 4.80 14.23
CA GLU A 256 14.28 4.42 14.94
C GLU A 256 13.93 3.75 16.28
N GLY A 257 14.63 2.65 16.60
CA GLY A 257 14.44 1.90 17.83
C GLY A 257 13.21 0.96 17.84
N GLN A 258 12.33 1.01 16.84
CA GLN A 258 11.25 0.04 16.73
C GLN A 258 11.81 -1.32 16.30
N GLU A 259 11.44 -2.38 17.02
CA GLU A 259 12.00 -3.72 16.81
C GLU A 259 11.57 -4.32 15.46
N TYR A 260 10.27 -4.23 15.14
CA TYR A 260 9.70 -4.81 13.92
C TYR A 260 8.98 -3.76 13.08
N GLY A 261 9.15 -3.85 11.74
CA GLY A 261 8.37 -3.14 10.74
C GLY A 261 7.35 -4.09 10.09
N TYR A 262 7.53 -4.37 8.81
CA TYR A 262 6.71 -5.32 8.06
C TYR A 262 7.28 -6.73 8.14
N ILE A 263 6.42 -7.71 8.40
CA ILE A 263 6.75 -9.13 8.37
C ILE A 263 5.73 -9.82 7.47
N PHE A 264 6.22 -10.42 6.37
CA PHE A 264 5.42 -11.26 5.47
C PHE A 264 5.77 -12.72 5.72
N SER A 265 4.78 -13.53 6.11
CA SER A 265 4.93 -14.97 6.33
C SER A 265 4.01 -15.75 5.41
N ASP A 266 4.57 -16.72 4.69
CA ASP A 266 3.83 -17.60 3.78
C ASP A 266 2.99 -16.83 2.75
N CYS A 267 3.48 -15.66 2.34
CA CYS A 267 2.82 -14.78 1.37
C CYS A 267 3.27 -15.08 -0.06
N ARG A 268 2.44 -14.68 -1.02
CA ARG A 268 2.71 -14.84 -2.45
C ARG A 268 2.77 -13.48 -3.11
N PHE A 269 3.91 -13.18 -3.75
CA PHE A 269 4.12 -11.96 -4.54
C PHE A 269 3.94 -12.32 -6.01
N ILE A 270 2.86 -11.85 -6.62
CA ILE A 270 2.47 -12.21 -7.98
C ILE A 270 2.31 -10.98 -8.87
N SER A 271 2.33 -11.19 -10.16
CA SER A 271 1.86 -10.24 -11.18
C SER A 271 1.42 -11.00 -12.42
N LYS A 272 0.39 -10.50 -13.10
CA LYS A 272 -0.06 -11.03 -14.39
C LYS A 272 0.71 -10.40 -15.54
N ASP A 273 0.99 -9.10 -15.46
CA ASP A 273 1.38 -8.29 -16.60
C ASP A 273 2.76 -7.62 -16.46
N CYS A 274 3.33 -7.53 -15.24
CA CYS A 274 4.66 -6.93 -15.06
C CYS A 274 5.75 -7.82 -15.65
N PRO A 275 6.69 -7.24 -16.43
CA PRO A 275 7.84 -7.96 -16.95
C PRO A 275 8.70 -8.58 -15.85
N ALA A 276 9.40 -9.67 -16.17
CA ALA A 276 10.32 -10.31 -15.23
C ALA A 276 11.40 -9.32 -14.76
N GLY A 277 11.63 -9.23 -13.44
CA GLY A 277 12.64 -8.36 -12.84
C GLY A 277 12.29 -6.87 -12.85
N SER A 278 11.03 -6.48 -13.00
CA SER A 278 10.63 -5.06 -13.12
C SER A 278 10.02 -4.45 -11.85
N VAL A 279 9.86 -5.22 -10.76
CA VAL A 279 9.25 -4.73 -9.53
C VAL A 279 10.15 -5.03 -8.33
N TYR A 280 10.45 -4.03 -7.52
CA TYR A 280 11.15 -4.24 -6.26
C TYR A 280 10.20 -4.69 -5.15
N LEU A 281 10.69 -5.51 -4.21
CA LEU A 281 9.96 -5.85 -2.97
C LEU A 281 9.67 -4.62 -2.12
N GLY A 282 10.49 -3.59 -2.27
CA GLY A 282 10.27 -2.33 -1.60
C GLY A 282 11.44 -1.37 -1.68
N ARG A 283 11.21 -0.19 -1.09
CA ARG A 283 12.20 0.88 -0.93
C ARG A 283 12.01 1.60 0.41
N PRO A 284 13.07 2.11 1.06
CA PRO A 284 12.97 2.68 2.39
C PRO A 284 12.37 4.10 2.34
N TRP A 285 11.12 4.28 2.76
CA TRP A 285 10.55 5.63 2.89
C TRP A 285 11.24 6.45 3.98
N ARG A 286 11.77 5.76 5.03
CA ARG A 286 12.64 6.34 6.07
C ARG A 286 13.83 5.44 6.33
N ASP A 287 14.84 5.98 7.03
CA ASP A 287 16.18 5.38 7.13
C ASP A 287 16.21 4.06 7.93
N TYR A 288 15.26 3.86 8.84
CA TYR A 288 15.14 2.64 9.65
C TYR A 288 14.06 1.66 9.14
N ALA A 289 13.70 1.78 7.85
CA ALA A 289 12.72 0.88 7.22
C ALA A 289 13.09 -0.59 7.43
N LYS A 290 12.12 -1.40 7.87
CA LYS A 290 12.31 -2.84 8.09
C LYS A 290 11.23 -3.62 7.37
N THR A 291 11.65 -4.56 6.53
CA THR A 291 10.76 -5.51 5.84
C THR A 291 11.40 -6.89 5.87
N ILE A 292 10.69 -7.87 6.40
CA ILE A 292 11.12 -9.25 6.58
C ILE A 292 10.18 -10.17 5.80
N LEU A 293 10.75 -11.11 5.05
CA LEU A 293 10.01 -12.15 4.32
C LEU A 293 10.37 -13.52 4.90
N ILE A 294 9.37 -14.33 5.23
CA ILE A 294 9.52 -15.68 5.79
C ILE A 294 8.69 -16.63 4.92
N SER A 295 9.32 -17.63 4.31
CA SER A 295 8.65 -18.65 3.50
C SER A 295 7.74 -18.09 2.39
N CYS A 296 8.11 -16.95 1.78
CA CYS A 296 7.31 -16.30 0.75
C CYS A 296 7.64 -16.84 -0.64
N GLU A 297 6.61 -16.91 -1.49
CA GLU A 297 6.74 -17.20 -2.92
C GLU A 297 6.91 -15.89 -3.70
N LEU A 298 8.03 -15.75 -4.43
CA LEU A 298 8.32 -14.57 -5.23
C LEU A 298 8.15 -14.88 -6.73
N GLY A 299 7.23 -14.18 -7.39
CA GLY A 299 7.02 -14.31 -8.83
C GLY A 299 8.16 -13.74 -9.65
N ALA A 300 8.24 -14.11 -10.93
CA ALA A 300 9.31 -13.72 -11.84
C ALA A 300 9.44 -12.20 -12.04
N HIS A 301 8.39 -11.42 -11.79
CA HIS A 301 8.39 -9.96 -11.90
C HIS A 301 9.27 -9.28 -10.83
N ILE A 302 9.59 -9.98 -9.73
CA ILE A 302 10.42 -9.40 -8.66
C ILE A 302 11.86 -9.21 -9.16
N HIS A 303 12.40 -8.02 -8.94
CA HIS A 303 13.75 -7.63 -9.31
C HIS A 303 14.78 -8.46 -8.54
N PRO A 304 15.88 -8.95 -9.19
CA PRO A 304 16.88 -9.83 -8.55
C PRO A 304 17.56 -9.21 -7.31
N ALA A 305 17.68 -7.88 -7.25
CA ALA A 305 18.22 -7.19 -6.08
C ALA A 305 17.26 -7.16 -4.88
N GLY A 306 16.01 -7.59 -5.05
CA GLY A 306 14.99 -7.58 -4.00
C GLY A 306 14.52 -6.18 -3.64
N PHE A 307 15.33 -5.39 -2.97
CA PHE A 307 15.01 -4.05 -2.50
C PHE A 307 15.80 -2.97 -3.25
N HIS A 308 15.23 -1.77 -3.33
CA HIS A 308 15.85 -0.58 -3.89
C HIS A 308 16.24 0.38 -2.75
N ASP A 309 17.44 0.94 -2.78
CA ASP A 309 17.98 1.82 -1.74
C ASP A 309 17.41 3.25 -1.75
N TRP A 310 16.57 3.58 -2.74
CA TRP A 310 16.06 4.93 -3.00
C TRP A 310 17.17 5.98 -3.21
N ASN A 311 18.33 5.53 -3.73
CA ASN A 311 19.55 6.34 -3.93
C ASN A 311 20.05 7.01 -2.64
N ARG A 312 19.96 6.32 -1.50
CA ARG A 312 20.43 6.79 -0.20
C ARG A 312 21.73 6.10 0.18
N GLU A 313 22.69 6.88 0.70
CA GLU A 313 24.02 6.37 1.05
C GLU A 313 24.03 5.40 2.26
N ASN A 314 23.01 5.42 3.12
CA ASN A 314 23.02 4.73 4.42
C ASN A 314 21.93 3.65 4.59
N THR A 315 21.35 3.13 3.52
CA THR A 315 20.25 2.16 3.63
C THR A 315 20.66 0.70 3.47
N HIS A 316 21.93 0.42 3.19
CA HIS A 316 22.40 -0.95 2.92
C HIS A 316 22.29 -1.90 4.13
N ASP A 317 22.26 -1.37 5.35
CA ASP A 317 22.22 -2.17 6.59
C ASP A 317 20.81 -2.30 7.17
N THR A 318 19.79 -1.69 6.56
CA THR A 318 18.43 -1.60 7.14
C THR A 318 17.31 -2.19 6.28
N VAL A 319 17.69 -2.78 5.11
CA VAL A 319 16.72 -3.39 4.17
C VAL A 319 16.95 -4.88 4.08
#